data_c9d3b05642753b5e93b125b75c95723a
#
_entry.id   c9d3b05642753b5e93b125b75c95723a
#
_cell.length_a   1.000
_cell.length_b   1.000
_cell.length_c   1.000
_cell.angle_alpha   90.00
_cell.angle_beta   90.00
_cell.angle_gamma   90.00
#
_symmetry.space_group_name_H-M   'P 1'
#
loop_
_entity.id
_entity.type
_entity.pdbx_description
1 polymer ?
#
loop_
_entity_poly.entity_id
_entity_poly.type
_entity_poly.pdbx_seq_one_letter_code
_entity_poly.pdbx_strand_id
1 'polypeptide(L)'
;MARIAGVDLPRNKQARIALTYIYGIGDPRAAKILEKANVDPFKKVQDLGEDEVNRIRQVIEDEGDVEGDLRKDVSMHIKRLIDIQSYRGNRHRRSLPVRGQRTHTNARTRKGPRKGTVAGKKKATGKT
;
A
#
# COMPACT_ATOMS: atom_id res chain seq x y z
N MET A 1 4.05 -23.03 5.25
CA MET A 1 3.97 -21.56 5.18
C MET A 1 2.56 -21.19 4.77
N ALA A 2 1.86 -20.38 5.57
CA ALA A 2 0.55 -19.92 5.15
C ALA A 2 0.72 -18.83 4.09
N ARG A 3 0.26 -19.11 2.87
CA ARG A 3 0.23 -18.15 1.75
C ARG A 3 -1.21 -17.81 1.43
N ILE A 4 -1.56 -16.53 1.51
CA ILE A 4 -2.92 -16.03 1.28
C ILE A 4 -2.85 -14.90 0.25
N ALA A 5 -3.75 -14.91 -0.73
CA ALA A 5 -3.77 -13.93 -1.83
C ALA A 5 -2.40 -13.70 -2.51
N GLY A 6 -1.59 -14.77 -2.63
CA GLY A 6 -0.25 -14.69 -3.20
C GLY A 6 0.85 -14.16 -2.27
N VAL A 7 0.51 -13.74 -1.04
CA VAL A 7 1.45 -13.18 -0.06
C VAL A 7 1.81 -14.22 1.01
N ASP A 8 3.10 -14.35 1.27
CA ASP A 8 3.60 -15.21 2.34
C ASP A 8 3.50 -14.49 3.69
N LEU A 9 2.72 -15.07 4.62
CA LEU A 9 2.50 -14.46 5.92
C LEU A 9 3.64 -14.78 6.90
N PRO A 10 4.06 -13.80 7.73
CA PRO A 10 5.11 -13.98 8.72
C PRO A 10 4.66 -14.95 9.83
N ARG A 11 5.39 -16.06 10.01
CA ARG A 11 5.03 -17.15 10.92
C ARG A 11 4.92 -16.75 12.39
N ASN A 12 5.80 -15.85 12.85
CA ASN A 12 5.92 -15.47 14.26
C ASN A 12 4.93 -14.37 14.69
N LYS A 13 4.13 -13.84 13.75
CA LYS A 13 3.15 -12.78 14.03
C LYS A 13 1.78 -13.38 14.32
N GLN A 14 0.98 -12.63 15.09
CA GLN A 14 -0.44 -12.95 15.29
C GLN A 14 -1.20 -12.83 13.97
N ALA A 15 -2.23 -13.64 13.79
CA ALA A 15 -3.03 -13.68 12.55
C ALA A 15 -3.56 -12.29 12.16
N ARG A 16 -4.06 -11.51 13.11
CA ARG A 16 -4.52 -10.14 12.90
C ARG A 16 -3.43 -9.26 12.28
N ILE A 17 -2.22 -9.29 12.83
CA ILE A 17 -1.09 -8.48 12.33
C ILE A 17 -0.58 -9.03 11.00
N ALA A 18 -0.53 -10.35 10.84
CA ALA A 18 -0.05 -10.97 9.62
C ALA A 18 -0.94 -10.65 8.41
N LEU A 19 -2.25 -10.58 8.58
CA LEU A 19 -3.17 -10.21 7.51
C LEU A 19 -2.96 -8.78 7.00
N THR A 20 -2.46 -7.86 7.81
CA THR A 20 -2.17 -6.48 7.37
C THR A 20 -0.97 -6.38 6.41
N TYR A 21 -0.23 -7.45 6.19
CA TYR A 21 0.81 -7.51 5.15
C TYR A 21 0.23 -7.64 3.74
N ILE A 22 -1.05 -8.01 3.64
CA ILE A 22 -1.77 -8.09 2.36
C ILE A 22 -2.27 -6.70 1.98
N TYR A 23 -1.94 -6.22 0.79
CA TYR A 23 -2.40 -4.92 0.31
C TYR A 23 -3.93 -4.88 0.21
N GLY A 24 -4.53 -3.89 0.85
CA GLY A 24 -5.98 -3.75 0.94
C GLY A 24 -6.58 -4.25 2.26
N ILE A 25 -5.80 -4.90 3.12
CA ILE A 25 -6.24 -5.34 4.44
C ILE A 25 -5.53 -4.50 5.51
N GLY A 26 -6.28 -3.63 6.17
CA GLY A 26 -5.84 -2.93 7.38
C GLY A 26 -6.33 -3.62 8.65
N ASP A 27 -5.92 -3.11 9.82
CA ASP A 27 -6.33 -3.66 11.12
C ASP A 27 -7.85 -3.88 11.28
N PRO A 28 -8.73 -2.93 10.90
CA PRO A 28 -10.17 -3.12 11.05
C PRO A 28 -10.73 -4.21 10.14
N ARG A 29 -10.20 -4.33 8.91
CA ARG A 29 -10.62 -5.37 7.96
C ARG A 29 -10.09 -6.74 8.40
N ALA A 30 -8.84 -6.81 8.88
CA ALA A 30 -8.26 -8.03 9.41
C ALA A 30 -9.08 -8.59 10.59
N ALA A 31 -9.52 -7.75 11.52
CA ALA A 31 -10.37 -8.17 12.64
C ALA A 31 -11.71 -8.76 12.15
N LYS A 32 -12.39 -8.09 11.21
CA LYS A 32 -13.65 -8.57 10.63
C LYS A 32 -13.50 -9.90 9.88
N ILE A 33 -12.41 -10.05 9.12
CA ILE A 33 -12.14 -11.30 8.40
C ILE A 33 -11.95 -12.46 9.38
N LEU A 34 -11.19 -12.26 10.45
CA LEU A 34 -10.95 -13.30 11.46
C LEU A 34 -12.22 -13.65 12.25
N GLU A 35 -13.05 -12.66 12.56
CA GLU A 35 -14.36 -12.86 13.19
C GLU A 35 -15.27 -13.72 12.31
N LYS A 36 -15.40 -13.39 11.01
CA LYS A 36 -16.21 -14.17 10.06
C LYS A 36 -15.66 -15.57 9.81
N ALA A 37 -14.34 -15.71 9.77
CA ALA A 37 -13.70 -17.01 9.64
C ALA A 37 -13.74 -17.84 10.93
N ASN A 38 -14.21 -17.27 12.03
CA ASN A 38 -14.21 -17.89 13.38
C ASN A 38 -12.82 -18.38 13.79
N VAL A 39 -11.82 -17.48 13.70
CA VAL A 39 -10.41 -17.72 14.04
C VAL A 39 -9.97 -16.71 15.08
N ASP A 40 -9.25 -17.20 16.11
CA ASP A 40 -8.68 -16.33 17.15
C ASP A 40 -7.66 -15.34 16.56
N PRO A 41 -7.89 -14.01 16.69
CA PRO A 41 -7.00 -12.98 16.15
C PRO A 41 -5.61 -12.97 16.79
N PHE A 42 -5.46 -13.49 18.00
CA PHE A 42 -4.20 -13.52 18.74
C PHE A 42 -3.35 -14.76 18.45
N LYS A 43 -3.93 -15.78 17.82
CA LYS A 43 -3.24 -17.00 17.41
C LYS A 43 -2.11 -16.66 16.42
N LYS A 44 -0.94 -17.27 16.58
CA LYS A 44 0.18 -17.08 15.64
C LYS A 44 -0.08 -17.80 14.33
N VAL A 45 0.45 -17.26 13.25
CA VAL A 45 0.31 -17.84 11.89
C VAL A 45 0.83 -19.27 11.81
N GLN A 46 1.90 -19.59 12.54
CA GLN A 46 2.46 -20.95 12.58
C GLN A 46 1.53 -21.98 13.21
N ASP A 47 0.64 -21.55 14.10
CA ASP A 47 -0.27 -22.40 14.87
C ASP A 47 -1.64 -22.53 14.19
N LEU A 48 -1.85 -21.85 13.04
CA LEU A 48 -3.08 -21.95 12.25
C LEU A 48 -3.15 -23.30 11.53
N GLY A 49 -4.30 -23.97 11.66
CA GLY A 49 -4.60 -25.17 10.88
C GLY A 49 -4.92 -24.84 9.42
N GLU A 50 -4.78 -25.83 8.54
CA GLU A 50 -5.11 -25.67 7.11
C GLU A 50 -6.58 -25.26 6.89
N ASP A 51 -7.49 -25.80 7.67
CA ASP A 51 -8.92 -25.45 7.62
C ASP A 51 -9.17 -23.99 8.00
N GLU A 52 -8.46 -23.48 9.00
CA GLU A 52 -8.55 -22.07 9.39
C GLU A 52 -8.03 -21.14 8.29
N VAL A 53 -6.91 -21.50 7.66
CA VAL A 53 -6.32 -20.77 6.54
C VAL A 53 -7.28 -20.76 5.35
N ASN A 54 -7.92 -21.88 5.04
CA ASN A 54 -8.87 -21.98 3.92
C ASN A 54 -10.13 -21.14 4.18
N ARG A 55 -10.65 -21.13 5.41
CA ARG A 55 -11.78 -20.24 5.79
C ARG A 55 -11.41 -18.75 5.63
N ILE A 56 -10.19 -18.36 6.05
CA ILE A 56 -9.71 -17.00 5.89
C ILE A 56 -9.62 -16.63 4.39
N ARG A 57 -9.11 -17.52 3.54
CA ARG A 57 -9.06 -17.30 2.08
C ARG A 57 -10.44 -17.07 1.50
N GLN A 58 -11.40 -17.91 1.85
CA GLN A 58 -12.76 -17.83 1.35
C GLN A 58 -13.43 -16.50 1.74
N VAL A 59 -13.29 -16.08 2.99
CA VAL A 59 -13.82 -14.78 3.46
C VAL A 59 -13.15 -13.60 2.73
N ILE A 60 -11.85 -13.68 2.42
CA ILE A 60 -11.16 -12.62 1.68
C ILE A 60 -11.67 -12.53 0.24
N GLU A 61 -11.88 -13.66 -0.43
CA GLU A 61 -12.44 -13.75 -1.80
C GLU A 61 -13.86 -13.19 -1.85
N ASP A 62 -14.68 -13.46 -0.83
CA ASP A 62 -16.06 -12.98 -0.76
C ASP A 62 -16.18 -11.49 -0.43
N GLU A 63 -15.23 -10.92 0.34
CA GLU A 63 -15.28 -9.52 0.81
C GLU A 63 -14.77 -8.48 -0.19
N GLY A 64 -14.08 -8.91 -1.24
CA GLY A 64 -13.63 -8.04 -2.33
C GLY A 64 -12.11 -7.99 -2.51
N ASP A 65 -11.73 -7.20 -3.48
CA ASP A 65 -10.40 -7.17 -4.07
C ASP A 65 -9.27 -6.87 -3.09
N VAL A 66 -8.19 -7.61 -3.27
CA VAL A 66 -6.94 -7.45 -2.53
C VAL A 66 -5.76 -7.54 -3.51
N GLU A 67 -4.58 -7.13 -3.08
CA GLU A 67 -3.32 -7.23 -3.82
C GLU A 67 -3.41 -6.79 -5.29
N GLY A 68 -3.26 -7.71 -6.24
CA GLY A 68 -3.19 -7.42 -7.66
C GLY A 68 -4.44 -6.77 -8.22
N ASP A 69 -5.60 -7.29 -7.87
CA ASP A 69 -6.88 -6.80 -8.37
C ASP A 69 -7.17 -5.39 -7.85
N LEU A 70 -6.97 -5.15 -6.55
CA LEU A 70 -7.11 -3.82 -5.97
C LEU A 70 -6.11 -2.81 -6.56
N ARG A 71 -4.86 -3.22 -6.82
CA ARG A 71 -3.86 -2.34 -7.47
C ARG A 71 -4.26 -1.98 -8.89
N LYS A 72 -4.81 -2.95 -9.65
CA LYS A 72 -5.33 -2.75 -10.99
C LYS A 72 -6.49 -1.76 -10.98
N ASP A 73 -7.44 -1.92 -10.08
CA ASP A 73 -8.59 -1.01 -9.94
C ASP A 73 -8.18 0.41 -9.61
N VAL A 74 -7.30 0.59 -8.63
CA VAL A 74 -6.75 1.91 -8.29
C VAL A 74 -6.07 2.54 -9.50
N SER A 75 -5.28 1.77 -10.25
CA SER A 75 -4.59 2.24 -11.46
C SER A 75 -5.58 2.64 -12.56
N MET A 76 -6.64 1.86 -12.77
CA MET A 76 -7.70 2.17 -13.73
C MET A 76 -8.48 3.43 -13.35
N HIS A 77 -8.79 3.60 -12.07
CA HIS A 77 -9.45 4.81 -11.57
C HIS A 77 -8.61 6.06 -11.80
N ILE A 78 -7.30 5.98 -11.54
CA ILE A 78 -6.36 7.10 -11.81
C ILE A 78 -6.29 7.38 -13.31
N LYS A 79 -6.15 6.33 -14.15
CA LYS A 79 -6.12 6.45 -15.60
C LYS A 79 -7.39 7.15 -16.12
N ARG A 80 -8.56 6.71 -15.67
CA ARG A 80 -9.84 7.33 -16.02
C ARG A 80 -9.87 8.82 -15.70
N LEU A 81 -9.39 9.23 -14.51
CA LEU A 81 -9.31 10.65 -14.13
C LEU A 81 -8.39 11.44 -15.06
N ILE A 82 -7.31 10.85 -15.55
CA ILE A 82 -6.36 11.45 -16.49
C ILE A 82 -7.00 11.58 -17.89
N ASP A 83 -7.67 10.54 -18.36
CA ASP A 83 -8.28 10.48 -19.69
C ASP A 83 -9.41 11.51 -19.84
N ILE A 84 -10.23 11.70 -18.81
CA ILE A 84 -11.27 12.75 -18.79
C ILE A 84 -10.71 14.15 -18.51
N GLN A 85 -9.39 14.30 -18.40
CA GLN A 85 -8.67 15.56 -18.17
C GLN A 85 -9.16 16.36 -16.94
N SER A 86 -9.65 15.67 -15.92
CA SER A 86 -10.09 16.29 -14.67
C SER A 86 -8.93 17.00 -13.95
N TYR A 87 -9.25 17.97 -13.07
CA TYR A 87 -8.24 18.60 -12.22
C TYR A 87 -7.42 17.58 -11.44
N ARG A 88 -8.07 16.59 -10.82
CA ARG A 88 -7.39 15.50 -10.10
C ARG A 88 -6.50 14.66 -11.01
N GLY A 89 -6.94 14.35 -12.22
CA GLY A 89 -6.15 13.64 -13.23
C GLY A 89 -4.90 14.42 -13.64
N ASN A 90 -5.02 15.73 -13.87
CA ASN A 90 -3.87 16.58 -14.15
C ASN A 90 -2.86 16.61 -12.98
N ARG A 91 -3.34 16.60 -11.74
CA ARG A 91 -2.46 16.54 -10.56
C ARG A 91 -1.72 15.19 -10.50
N HIS A 92 -2.40 14.08 -10.79
CA HIS A 92 -1.76 12.77 -10.88
C HIS A 92 -0.70 12.73 -11.98
N ARG A 93 -1.00 13.23 -13.19
CA ARG A 93 -0.06 13.27 -14.31
C ARG A 93 1.21 14.08 -14.01
N ARG A 94 1.08 15.17 -13.24
CA ARG A 94 2.20 16.05 -12.86
C ARG A 94 2.92 15.61 -11.59
N SER A 95 2.55 14.48 -10.99
CA SER A 95 3.07 14.04 -9.69
C SER A 95 2.95 15.09 -8.58
N LEU A 96 1.81 15.77 -8.53
CA LEU A 96 1.52 16.81 -7.56
C LEU A 96 0.44 16.33 -6.57
N PRO A 97 0.36 16.93 -5.35
CA PRO A 97 -0.72 16.63 -4.41
C PRO A 97 -2.09 16.83 -5.04
N VAL A 98 -3.00 15.88 -4.80
CA VAL A 98 -4.32 15.82 -5.44
C VAL A 98 -5.43 16.41 -4.56
N ARG A 99 -5.19 16.46 -3.24
CA ARG A 99 -6.19 16.85 -2.23
C ARG A 99 -6.03 18.30 -1.75
N GLY A 100 -5.55 19.22 -2.57
CA GLY A 100 -5.43 20.64 -2.24
C GLY A 100 -4.31 20.99 -1.26
N GLN A 101 -3.38 20.06 -0.99
CA GLN A 101 -2.25 20.36 -0.11
C GLN A 101 -1.34 21.44 -0.71
N ARG A 102 -0.76 22.23 0.18
CA ARG A 102 0.20 23.29 -0.18
C ARG A 102 1.41 22.72 -0.90
N THR A 103 1.80 23.29 -2.03
CA THR A 103 2.90 22.82 -2.88
C THR A 103 4.19 23.63 -2.76
N HIS A 104 4.09 24.86 -2.23
CA HIS A 104 5.24 25.73 -2.09
C HIS A 104 6.28 25.22 -1.08
N THR A 105 5.83 24.58 -0.01
CA THR A 105 6.70 24.08 1.05
C THR A 105 6.90 22.57 0.94
N ASN A 106 6.26 21.75 1.72
CA ASN A 106 6.57 20.35 1.94
C ASN A 106 6.22 19.46 0.73
N ALA A 107 5.08 18.91 0.57
CA ALA A 107 4.62 18.06 -0.56
C ALA A 107 5.65 17.03 -1.08
N ARG A 108 6.58 16.54 -0.22
CA ARG A 108 7.69 15.67 -0.62
C ARG A 108 7.25 14.27 -1.01
N THR A 109 6.17 13.77 -0.40
CA THR A 109 5.62 12.44 -0.73
C THR A 109 5.30 12.31 -2.22
N ARG A 110 4.78 13.37 -2.85
CA ARG A 110 4.43 13.37 -4.27
C ARG A 110 5.58 13.86 -5.16
N LYS A 111 6.32 14.88 -4.72
CA LYS A 111 7.43 15.46 -5.49
C LYS A 111 8.72 14.64 -5.41
N GLY A 112 8.81 13.73 -4.46
CA GLY A 112 10.04 12.99 -4.16
C GLY A 112 11.04 13.78 -3.30
N PRO A 113 12.16 13.16 -2.91
CA PRO A 113 13.20 13.78 -2.10
C PRO A 113 13.77 15.03 -2.79
N ARG A 114 14.25 15.98 -2.00
CA ARG A 114 14.97 17.14 -2.55
C ARG A 114 16.26 16.65 -3.21
N LYS A 115 16.53 17.12 -4.42
CA LYS A 115 17.85 16.96 -5.01
C LYS A 115 18.83 17.65 -4.08
N GLY A 116 19.85 16.92 -3.58
CA GLY A 116 20.90 17.49 -2.75
C GLY A 116 21.54 18.66 -3.52
N THR A 117 21.65 19.79 -2.85
CA THR A 117 22.42 20.91 -3.42
C THR A 117 23.85 20.44 -3.43
N VAL A 118 24.40 20.17 -4.60
CA VAL A 118 25.84 19.96 -4.73
C VAL A 118 26.46 21.31 -4.36
N ALA A 119 27.13 21.37 -3.20
CA ALA A 119 27.93 22.54 -2.85
C ALA A 119 28.85 22.80 -4.03
N GLY A 120 28.65 23.95 -4.70
CA GLY A 120 29.39 24.27 -5.88
C GLY A 120 30.87 24.19 -5.54
N LYS A 121 31.62 23.32 -6.23
CA LYS A 121 33.09 23.39 -6.21
C LYS A 121 33.43 24.83 -6.60
N LYS A 122 33.96 25.62 -5.66
CA LYS A 122 34.60 26.89 -6.00
C LYS A 122 35.58 26.58 -7.13
N LYS A 123 35.33 27.09 -8.34
CA LYS A 123 36.32 27.09 -9.38
C LYS A 123 37.54 27.77 -8.80
N ALA A 124 38.63 27.02 -8.70
CA ALA A 124 39.95 27.60 -8.38
C ALA A 124 40.18 28.69 -9.43
N THR A 125 40.15 29.95 -8.99
CA THR A 125 40.61 31.08 -9.80
C THR A 125 42.11 30.83 -10.03
N GLY A 126 42.44 30.46 -11.28
CA GLY A 126 43.82 30.39 -11.71
C GLY A 126 44.48 31.73 -11.42
N LYS A 127 45.50 31.73 -10.57
CA LYS A 127 46.44 32.85 -10.44
C LYS A 127 47.22 32.91 -11.74
N THR A 128 47.06 34.01 -12.46
CA THR A 128 48.01 34.47 -13.48
C THR A 128 49.26 34.94 -12.79
#